data_3c1e5a99ed91f5b714a86b7b26a0aa2f
#
_entry.id   3c1e5a99ed91f5b714a86b7b26a0aa2f
#
_cell.length_a   1.000
_cell.length_b   1.000
_cell.length_c   1.000
_cell.angle_alpha   90.00
_cell.angle_beta   90.00
_cell.angle_gamma   90.00
#
_symmetry.space_group_name_H-M   'P 1'
#
loop_
_entity.id
_entity.type
_entity.pdbx_description
1 polymer ?
#
loop_
_entity_poly.entity_id
_entity_poly.type
_entity_poly.pdbx_seq_one_letter_code
_entity_poly.pdbx_strand_id
1 'polypeptide(L)'
;NEFSSFARMPSPVFRKIEIVSVIKRAVDFYTMSSVNKINFETKKKIIIKGDDEQLYRVFINLIKNSEDSISEKRDKNATFIGKISVEIKENNSYITVILTDNGTGIKDISKIMTPYFTTKKNGTGLGLPIVSKIINEHKGDIIITSKNFGAKATITFPKIK
;
A
#
# COMPACT_ATOMS: atom_id res chain seq x y z
N ASN A 1 -8.05 -16.75 6.98
CA ASN A 1 -8.25 -15.37 7.43
C ASN A 1 -6.90 -14.64 7.51
N GLU A 2 -6.91 -13.37 7.74
CA GLU A 2 -5.67 -12.56 7.80
C GLU A 2 -4.74 -12.99 8.92
N PHE A 3 -5.28 -13.41 10.05
CA PHE A 3 -4.49 -13.94 11.16
C PHE A 3 -3.72 -15.21 10.76
N SER A 4 -4.38 -16.18 10.16
CA SER A 4 -3.73 -17.39 9.67
C SER A 4 -2.70 -17.06 8.56
N SER A 5 -3.00 -16.11 7.70
CA SER A 5 -2.09 -15.62 6.68
C SER A 5 -0.85 -14.97 7.27
N PHE A 6 -1.01 -14.16 8.32
CA PHE A 6 0.13 -13.51 8.99
C PHE A 6 1.03 -14.54 9.69
N ALA A 7 0.42 -15.46 10.43
CA ALA A 7 1.16 -16.49 11.19
C ALA A 7 1.87 -17.52 10.30
N ARG A 8 1.32 -17.79 9.11
CA ARG A 8 1.79 -18.83 8.20
C ARG A 8 2.35 -18.28 6.88
N MET A 9 2.64 -16.98 6.81
CA MET A 9 3.13 -16.38 5.59
C MET A 9 4.46 -17.03 5.19
N PRO A 10 4.53 -17.61 3.97
CA PRO A 10 5.76 -18.27 3.51
C PRO A 10 6.88 -17.26 3.30
N SER A 11 8.11 -17.77 3.31
CA SER A 11 9.26 -16.97 2.92
C SER A 11 9.13 -16.52 1.46
N PRO A 12 9.58 -15.31 1.12
CA PRO A 12 9.49 -14.83 -0.26
C PRO A 12 10.35 -15.66 -1.22
N VAL A 13 9.81 -15.86 -2.41
CA VAL A 13 10.55 -16.47 -3.53
C VAL A 13 11.03 -15.34 -4.43
N PHE A 14 12.29 -14.97 -4.30
CA PHE A 14 12.87 -13.85 -5.02
C PHE A 14 13.15 -14.15 -6.47
N ARG A 15 12.67 -13.28 -7.35
CA ARG A 15 12.90 -13.30 -8.80
C ARG A 15 13.12 -11.88 -9.29
N LYS A 16 13.64 -11.74 -10.50
CA LYS A 16 13.58 -10.45 -11.22
C LYS A 16 12.13 -10.22 -11.64
N ILE A 17 11.52 -9.18 -11.12
CA ILE A 17 10.13 -8.82 -11.40
C ILE A 17 10.04 -7.39 -11.90
N GLU A 18 9.02 -7.09 -12.68
CA GLU A 18 8.73 -5.75 -13.14
C GLU A 18 7.71 -5.12 -12.17
N ILE A 19 8.20 -4.25 -11.29
CA ILE A 19 7.40 -3.70 -10.17
C ILE A 19 6.22 -2.85 -10.65
N VAL A 20 6.35 -2.16 -11.77
CA VAL A 20 5.27 -1.32 -12.33
C VAL A 20 4.07 -2.19 -12.70
N SER A 21 4.30 -3.36 -13.27
CA SER A 21 3.24 -4.32 -13.60
C SER A 21 2.52 -4.83 -12.34
N VAL A 22 3.25 -5.07 -11.26
CA VAL A 22 2.68 -5.50 -9.98
C VAL A 22 1.78 -4.41 -9.40
N ILE A 23 2.26 -3.17 -9.38
CA ILE A 23 1.48 -2.02 -8.90
C ILE A 23 0.24 -1.81 -9.76
N LYS A 24 0.41 -1.85 -11.08
CA LYS A 24 -0.70 -1.67 -12.02
C LYS A 24 -1.79 -2.71 -11.84
N ARG A 25 -1.43 -3.97 -11.63
CA ARG A 25 -2.37 -5.06 -11.36
C ARG A 25 -3.23 -4.77 -10.11
N ALA A 26 -2.62 -4.26 -9.05
CA ALA A 26 -3.33 -3.87 -7.83
C ALA A 26 -4.24 -2.66 -8.04
N VAL A 27 -3.77 -1.65 -8.75
CA VAL A 27 -4.56 -0.47 -9.11
C VAL A 27 -5.75 -0.86 -9.97
N ASP A 28 -5.56 -1.68 -10.98
CA ASP A 28 -6.61 -2.13 -11.89
C ASP A 28 -7.70 -2.91 -11.14
N PHE A 29 -7.30 -3.76 -10.18
CA PHE A 29 -8.23 -4.51 -9.35
C PHE A 29 -9.24 -3.59 -8.63
N TYR A 30 -8.77 -2.50 -8.05
CA TYR A 30 -9.66 -1.55 -7.36
C TYR A 30 -10.38 -0.60 -8.33
N THR A 31 -9.76 -0.21 -9.41
CA THR A 31 -10.38 0.69 -10.39
C THR A 31 -11.66 0.10 -10.98
N MET A 32 -11.73 -1.22 -11.11
CA MET A 32 -12.92 -1.90 -11.63
C MET A 32 -14.17 -1.75 -10.76
N SER A 33 -14.01 -1.56 -9.46
CA SER A 33 -15.11 -1.53 -8.50
C SER A 33 -15.19 -0.26 -7.66
N SER A 34 -14.16 0.55 -7.64
CA SER A 34 -14.09 1.75 -6.82
C SER A 34 -14.90 2.90 -7.42
N VAL A 35 -15.56 3.67 -6.56
CA VAL A 35 -16.16 4.96 -6.91
C VAL A 35 -15.13 6.10 -6.80
N ASN A 36 -13.95 5.81 -6.27
CA ASN A 36 -12.89 6.78 -6.10
C ASN A 36 -12.03 6.89 -7.36
N LYS A 37 -11.40 8.04 -7.51
CA LYS A 37 -10.45 8.27 -8.58
C LYS A 37 -9.09 7.72 -8.17
N ILE A 38 -8.64 6.66 -8.86
CA ILE A 38 -7.32 6.06 -8.61
C ILE A 38 -6.44 6.36 -9.82
N ASN A 39 -5.31 7.00 -9.58
CA ASN A 39 -4.38 7.41 -10.62
C ASN A 39 -3.02 6.77 -10.44
N PHE A 40 -2.57 6.05 -11.46
CA PHE A 40 -1.22 5.53 -11.57
C PHE A 40 -0.81 5.53 -13.05
N GLU A 41 0.01 6.49 -13.43
CA GLU A 41 0.47 6.65 -14.80
C GLU A 41 1.99 6.63 -14.86
N THR A 42 2.53 5.67 -15.60
CA THR A 42 3.96 5.61 -15.90
C THR A 42 4.20 4.75 -17.13
N LYS A 43 5.18 5.13 -17.91
CA LYS A 43 5.67 4.34 -19.06
C LYS A 43 6.97 3.62 -18.71
N LYS A 44 7.45 3.74 -17.49
CA LYS A 44 8.71 3.13 -17.06
C LYS A 44 8.56 1.63 -16.89
N LYS A 45 9.62 0.92 -17.21
CA LYS A 45 9.82 -0.48 -16.82
C LYS A 45 10.92 -0.50 -15.78
N ILE A 46 10.62 -1.05 -14.62
CA ILE A 46 11.54 -1.05 -13.49
C ILE A 46 11.62 -2.45 -12.94
N ILE A 47 12.82 -3.03 -13.01
CA ILE A 47 13.07 -4.39 -12.54
C ILE A 47 13.66 -4.33 -11.14
N ILE A 48 13.07 -5.09 -10.22
CA ILE A 48 13.62 -5.31 -8.88
C ILE A 48 13.72 -6.82 -8.62
N LYS A 49 14.42 -7.18 -7.56
CA LYS A 49 14.42 -8.53 -7.05
C LYS A 49 13.36 -8.65 -5.96
N GLY A 50 12.36 -9.48 -6.18
CA GLY A 50 11.25 -9.61 -5.25
C GLY A 50 10.34 -10.79 -5.52
N ASP A 51 9.35 -10.93 -4.67
CA ASP A 51 8.26 -11.91 -4.81
C ASP A 51 7.01 -11.14 -5.27
N ASP A 52 6.59 -11.36 -6.50
CA ASP A 52 5.51 -10.60 -7.12
C ASP A 52 4.16 -10.76 -6.41
N GLU A 53 3.84 -11.95 -5.92
CA GLU A 53 2.60 -12.20 -5.19
C GLU A 53 2.59 -11.49 -3.82
N GLN A 54 3.71 -11.53 -3.11
CA GLN A 54 3.83 -10.82 -1.84
C GLN A 54 3.78 -9.30 -2.03
N LEU A 55 4.47 -8.77 -3.03
CA LEU A 55 4.43 -7.33 -3.34
C LEU A 55 3.06 -6.89 -3.84
N TYR A 56 2.39 -7.72 -4.66
CA TYR A 56 1.00 -7.48 -5.02
C TYR A 56 0.11 -7.32 -3.78
N ARG A 57 0.29 -8.20 -2.80
CA ARG A 57 -0.43 -8.14 -1.53
C ARG A 57 -0.17 -6.83 -0.76
N VAL A 58 1.07 -6.32 -0.81
CA VAL A 58 1.41 -5.02 -0.22
C VAL A 58 0.53 -3.92 -0.81
N PHE A 59 0.48 -3.82 -2.13
CA PHE A 59 -0.28 -2.74 -2.79
C PHE A 59 -1.79 -2.92 -2.64
N ILE A 60 -2.30 -4.14 -2.67
CA ILE A 60 -3.71 -4.42 -2.36
C ILE A 60 -4.06 -3.93 -0.96
N ASN A 61 -3.26 -4.24 0.05
CA ASN A 61 -3.50 -3.80 1.43
C ASN A 61 -3.47 -2.27 1.57
N LEU A 62 -2.49 -1.62 0.93
CA LEU A 62 -2.36 -0.17 1.02
C LEU A 62 -3.51 0.56 0.33
N ILE A 63 -3.92 0.10 -0.87
CA ILE A 63 -5.05 0.69 -1.58
C ILE A 63 -6.35 0.45 -0.80
N LYS A 64 -6.54 -0.75 -0.24
CA LYS A 64 -7.70 -1.05 0.61
C LYS A 64 -7.79 -0.09 1.79
N ASN A 65 -6.69 0.17 2.47
CA ASN A 65 -6.66 1.12 3.59
C ASN A 65 -7.07 2.52 3.15
N SER A 66 -6.61 2.96 1.99
CA SER A 66 -7.02 4.25 1.41
C SER A 66 -8.50 4.28 1.05
N GLU A 67 -9.03 3.22 0.44
CA GLU A 67 -10.46 3.08 0.13
C GLU A 67 -11.32 3.15 1.39
N ASP A 68 -10.92 2.46 2.45
CA ASP A 68 -11.65 2.46 3.73
C ASP A 68 -11.64 3.84 4.38
N SER A 69 -10.49 4.53 4.37
CA SER A 69 -10.33 5.88 4.90
C SER A 69 -11.20 6.90 4.15
N ILE A 70 -11.27 6.78 2.83
CA ILE A 70 -12.13 7.64 2.00
C ILE A 70 -13.60 7.33 2.25
N SER A 71 -13.97 6.07 2.38
CA SER A 71 -15.34 5.66 2.69
C SER A 71 -15.81 6.24 4.03
N GLU A 72 -14.96 6.20 5.04
CA GLU A 72 -15.24 6.81 6.34
C GLU A 72 -15.48 8.33 6.22
N LYS A 73 -14.69 9.02 5.41
CA LYS A 73 -14.87 10.45 5.16
C LYS A 73 -16.15 10.74 4.39
N ARG A 74 -16.51 9.89 3.44
CA ARG A 74 -17.75 9.99 2.66
C ARG A 74 -18.98 9.78 3.52
N ASP A 75 -18.93 8.92 4.54
CA ASP A 75 -20.03 8.72 5.48
C ASP A 75 -20.40 10.03 6.20
N LYS A 76 -19.44 10.93 6.40
CA LYS A 76 -19.64 12.24 7.00
C LYS A 76 -19.96 13.33 5.98
N ASN A 77 -19.63 13.12 4.72
CA ASN A 77 -19.86 14.04 3.61
C ASN A 77 -20.13 13.25 2.32
N ALA A 78 -21.39 13.02 2.02
CA ALA A 78 -21.84 12.16 0.94
C ALA A 78 -21.36 12.59 -0.46
N THR A 79 -21.05 13.87 -0.64
CA THR A 79 -20.57 14.40 -1.94
C THR A 79 -19.06 14.41 -2.06
N PHE A 80 -18.35 13.90 -1.05
CA PHE A 80 -16.88 13.88 -1.06
C PHE A 80 -16.34 13.00 -2.19
N ILE A 81 -15.41 13.56 -2.96
CA ILE A 81 -14.74 12.85 -4.05
C ILE A 81 -13.41 12.31 -3.54
N GLY A 82 -13.33 10.99 -3.41
CA GLY A 82 -12.11 10.31 -3.01
C GLY A 82 -11.10 10.23 -4.14
N LYS A 83 -9.84 10.45 -3.79
CA LYS A 83 -8.71 10.37 -4.71
C LYS A 83 -7.58 9.56 -4.09
N ILE A 84 -7.04 8.63 -4.88
CA ILE A 84 -5.86 7.85 -4.54
C ILE A 84 -4.86 8.04 -5.68
N SER A 85 -3.64 8.39 -5.36
CA SER A 85 -2.57 8.50 -6.34
C SER A 85 -1.40 7.61 -5.99
N VAL A 86 -0.80 7.00 -6.99
CA VAL A 86 0.43 6.22 -6.86
C VAL A 86 1.47 6.82 -7.80
N GLU A 87 2.65 7.08 -7.26
CA GLU A 87 3.81 7.54 -8.03
C GLU A 87 4.95 6.57 -7.85
N ILE A 88 5.78 6.42 -8.87
CA ILE A 88 7.03 5.68 -8.77
C ILE A 88 8.19 6.54 -9.26
N LYS A 89 9.24 6.59 -8.46
CA LYS A 89 10.48 7.34 -8.74
C LYS A 89 11.66 6.41 -8.59
N GLU A 90 12.73 6.71 -9.28
CA GLU A 90 13.99 5.98 -9.15
C GLU A 90 15.17 6.93 -9.15
N ASN A 91 16.18 6.56 -8.39
CA ASN A 91 17.51 7.15 -8.46
C ASN A 91 18.56 6.04 -8.69
N ASN A 92 19.84 6.33 -8.49
CA ASN A 92 20.89 5.35 -8.74
C ASN A 92 20.87 4.14 -7.79
N SER A 93 20.27 4.28 -6.62
CA SER A 93 20.35 3.28 -5.54
C SER A 93 18.98 2.68 -5.15
N TYR A 94 17.91 3.45 -5.31
CA TYR A 94 16.61 3.09 -4.78
C TYR A 94 15.48 3.35 -5.76
N ILE A 95 14.41 2.59 -5.57
CA ILE A 95 13.11 2.80 -6.20
C ILE A 95 12.16 3.21 -5.08
N THR A 96 11.41 4.29 -5.30
CA THR A 96 10.46 4.81 -4.31
C THR A 96 9.07 4.80 -4.89
N VAL A 97 8.14 4.15 -4.19
CA VAL A 97 6.71 4.15 -4.50
C VAL A 97 5.99 4.99 -3.47
N ILE A 98 5.20 5.95 -3.92
CA ILE A 98 4.47 6.87 -3.05
C ILE A 98 2.97 6.69 -3.32
N LEU A 99 2.22 6.30 -2.30
CA LEU A 99 0.78 6.14 -2.36
C LEU A 99 0.13 7.17 -1.43
N THR A 100 -0.74 8.00 -1.98
CA THR A 100 -1.38 9.12 -1.27
C THR A 100 -2.89 9.02 -1.42
N ASP A 101 -3.62 9.28 -0.35
CA ASP A 101 -5.07 9.41 -0.39
C ASP A 101 -5.53 10.71 0.28
N ASN A 102 -6.77 11.09 0.01
CA ASN A 102 -7.43 12.24 0.62
C ASN A 102 -8.53 11.85 1.62
N GLY A 103 -8.39 10.69 2.25
CA GLY A 103 -9.32 10.20 3.27
C GLY A 103 -9.20 10.93 4.59
N THR A 104 -9.60 10.27 5.67
CA THR A 104 -9.61 10.84 7.02
C THR A 104 -8.21 11.03 7.63
N GLY A 105 -7.20 10.41 7.06
CA GLY A 105 -5.87 10.32 7.67
C GLY A 105 -5.82 9.28 8.79
N ILE A 106 -4.74 9.31 9.55
CA ILE A 106 -4.46 8.36 10.63
C ILE A 106 -4.37 9.12 11.95
N LYS A 107 -5.18 8.72 12.93
CA LYS A 107 -5.26 9.39 14.23
C LYS A 107 -4.04 9.11 15.11
N ASP A 108 -3.53 7.88 15.09
CA ASP A 108 -2.41 7.47 15.93
C ASP A 108 -1.40 6.66 15.09
N ILE A 109 -0.46 7.39 14.51
CA ILE A 109 0.60 6.82 13.68
C ILE A 109 1.48 5.84 14.45
N SER A 110 1.69 6.07 15.75
CA SER A 110 2.58 5.22 16.56
C SER A 110 2.08 3.77 16.69
N LYS A 111 0.78 3.54 16.51
CA LYS A 111 0.15 2.22 16.72
C LYS A 111 -0.19 1.47 15.44
N ILE A 112 -0.10 2.10 14.26
CA ILE A 112 -0.61 1.51 13.02
C ILE A 112 0.13 0.23 12.59
N MET A 113 1.37 0.05 13.02
CA MET A 113 2.16 -1.16 12.75
C MET A 113 2.01 -2.24 13.83
N THR A 114 1.27 -1.94 14.90
CA THR A 114 1.02 -2.91 15.98
C THR A 114 0.02 -3.96 15.49
N PRO A 115 0.34 -5.26 15.56
CA PRO A 115 -0.62 -6.31 15.21
C PRO A 115 -1.91 -6.18 16.00
N TYR A 116 -3.04 -6.45 15.36
CA TYR A 116 -4.40 -6.36 15.88
C TYR A 116 -4.92 -4.97 16.22
N PHE A 117 -4.08 -3.91 16.12
CA PHE A 117 -4.59 -2.56 16.27
C PHE A 117 -5.39 -2.16 15.04
N THR A 118 -6.63 -1.69 15.24
CA THR A 118 -7.47 -1.16 14.18
C THR A 118 -8.50 -0.19 14.73
N THR A 119 -8.79 0.87 13.95
CA THR A 119 -9.91 1.78 14.20
C THR A 119 -11.14 1.40 13.37
N LYS A 120 -11.02 0.37 12.52
CA LYS A 120 -12.09 -0.09 11.63
C LYS A 120 -12.98 -1.10 12.33
N LYS A 121 -14.29 -1.00 12.11
CA LYS A 121 -15.29 -1.86 12.75
C LYS A 121 -15.08 -3.36 12.46
N ASN A 122 -14.68 -3.70 11.22
CA ASN A 122 -14.45 -5.09 10.78
C ASN A 122 -12.98 -5.36 10.43
N GLY A 123 -12.07 -4.50 10.87
CA GLY A 123 -10.65 -4.67 10.59
C GLY A 123 -9.99 -5.63 11.56
N THR A 124 -8.99 -6.39 11.09
CA THR A 124 -8.20 -7.31 11.91
C THR A 124 -6.99 -6.66 12.56
N GLY A 125 -6.56 -5.49 12.07
CA GLY A 125 -5.33 -4.82 12.50
C GLY A 125 -4.06 -5.49 11.99
N LEU A 126 -4.13 -6.34 10.98
CA LEU A 126 -2.99 -7.08 10.43
C LEU A 126 -2.51 -6.59 9.07
N GLY A 127 -3.25 -5.71 8.39
CA GLY A 127 -2.90 -5.22 7.05
C GLY A 127 -1.54 -4.54 7.01
N LEU A 128 -1.30 -3.53 7.83
CA LEU A 128 -0.01 -2.82 7.87
C LEU A 128 1.13 -3.66 8.46
N PRO A 129 0.94 -4.45 9.53
CA PRO A 129 1.98 -5.39 9.96
C PRO A 129 2.40 -6.39 8.88
N ILE A 130 1.47 -6.91 8.09
CA ILE A 130 1.77 -7.76 6.93
C ILE A 130 2.60 -7.00 5.90
N VAL A 131 2.20 -5.79 5.55
CA VAL A 131 2.93 -4.91 4.62
C VAL A 131 4.36 -4.68 5.11
N SER A 132 4.51 -4.30 6.38
CA SER A 132 5.81 -4.06 7.00
C SER A 132 6.71 -5.30 6.94
N LYS A 133 6.17 -6.47 7.26
CA LYS A 133 6.91 -7.74 7.20
C LYS A 133 7.41 -8.02 5.79
N ILE A 134 6.55 -7.91 4.78
CA ILE A 134 6.92 -8.16 3.38
C ILE A 134 8.00 -7.18 2.93
N ILE A 135 7.81 -5.88 3.19
CA ILE A 135 8.77 -4.84 2.81
C ILE A 135 10.14 -5.10 3.45
N ASN A 136 10.16 -5.43 4.75
CA ASN A 136 11.41 -5.74 5.45
C ASN A 136 12.14 -6.96 4.86
N GLU A 137 11.40 -8.01 4.53
CA GLU A 137 11.99 -9.20 3.90
C GLU A 137 12.52 -8.92 2.49
N HIS A 138 11.99 -7.89 1.83
CA HIS A 138 12.49 -7.38 0.54
C HIS A 138 13.62 -6.34 0.70
N LYS A 139 14.14 -6.17 1.91
CA LYS A 139 15.20 -5.18 2.24
C LYS A 139 14.79 -3.76 1.90
N GLY A 140 13.50 -3.50 1.90
CA GLY A 140 12.92 -2.18 1.70
C GLY A 140 12.58 -1.50 3.02
N ASP A 141 12.00 -0.33 2.91
CA ASP A 141 11.51 0.46 4.03
C ASP A 141 10.15 1.07 3.70
N ILE A 142 9.35 1.31 4.73
CA ILE A 142 8.05 1.98 4.58
C ILE A 142 7.91 3.06 5.65
N ILE A 143 7.53 4.26 5.21
CA ILE A 143 7.23 5.39 6.08
C ILE A 143 5.80 5.82 5.77
N ILE A 144 4.98 5.90 6.82
CA ILE A 144 3.60 6.36 6.72
C ILE A 144 3.48 7.67 7.46
N THR A 145 2.96 8.68 6.76
CA THR A 145 2.67 9.99 7.33
C THR A 145 1.20 10.29 7.16
N SER A 146 0.63 11.03 8.10
CA SER A 146 -0.74 11.48 8.05
C SER A 146 -0.78 13.00 8.16
N LYS A 147 -1.63 13.59 7.33
CA LYS A 147 -1.95 15.02 7.38
C LYS A 147 -3.46 15.16 7.52
N ASN A 148 -3.94 16.38 7.82
CA ASN A 148 -5.37 16.66 7.97
C ASN A 148 -6.22 16.28 6.74
N PHE A 149 -5.58 16.03 5.60
CA PHE A 149 -6.23 15.76 4.31
C PHE A 149 -5.95 14.35 3.78
N GLY A 150 -5.57 13.41 4.65
CA GLY A 150 -5.34 12.04 4.24
C GLY A 150 -4.03 11.45 4.73
N ALA A 151 -3.61 10.37 4.11
CA ALA A 151 -2.40 9.63 4.47
C ALA A 151 -1.48 9.45 3.25
N LYS A 152 -0.20 9.23 3.54
CA LYS A 152 0.83 9.01 2.54
C LYS A 152 1.73 7.86 3.00
N ALA A 153 1.86 6.84 2.16
CA ALA A 153 2.81 5.75 2.35
C ALA A 153 3.96 5.90 1.35
N THR A 154 5.18 5.92 1.85
CA THR A 154 6.40 5.99 1.04
C THR A 154 7.17 4.69 1.23
N ILE A 155 7.33 3.93 0.16
CA ILE A 155 8.00 2.64 0.17
C ILE A 155 9.26 2.75 -0.68
N THR A 156 10.39 2.31 -0.14
CA THR A 156 11.64 2.24 -0.87
C THR A 156 12.11 0.81 -1.00
N PHE A 157 12.62 0.47 -2.18
CA PHE A 157 13.27 -0.81 -2.45
C PHE A 157 14.67 -0.57 -2.99
N PRO A 158 15.65 -1.44 -2.66
CA PRO A 158 16.96 -1.35 -3.27
C PRO A 158 16.86 -1.67 -4.77
N LYS A 159 17.62 -0.93 -5.56
CA LYS A 159 17.70 -1.15 -6.99
C LYS A 159 18.64 -2.31 -7.28
N ILE A 160 18.34 -3.10 -8.29
CA ILE A 160 19.27 -4.14 -8.75
C ILE A 160 20.51 -3.47 -9.35
N LYS A 161 21.65 -3.89 -8.87
CA LYS A 161 22.96 -3.48 -9.43
C LYS A 161 23.29 -4.28 -10.67
#